data_80925006ee733e44971a560b25dacd23
#
_entry.id   80925006ee733e44971a560b25dacd23
#
_cell.length_a   1.000
_cell.length_b   1.000
_cell.length_c   1.000
_cell.angle_alpha   90.00
_cell.angle_beta   90.00
_cell.angle_gamma   90.00
#
_symmetry.space_group_name_H-M   'P 1'
#
loop_
_entity.id
_entity.type
_entity.pdbx_description
1 polymer ?
#
loop_
_entity_poly.entity_id
_entity_poly.type
_entity_poly.pdbx_seq_one_letter_code
_entity_poly.pdbx_strand_id
1 'polypeptide(L)'
;MTNAQFQQYKVWDLPTRLFHWINFITIISLIFIGLIMLFKKELGITSIEAKVGLKELHVIFGYAFVLNFTWRIIWGFIGNKYAQWKQLIPHKGFKDELRSYISSARNGEALQYAGHNPMGRLAIIFIFLLMTTMAITGLVRAGTDIYYPPFGSLVADYIAAPGTDPGSIQPYVSTGTDEEKVKILKTFKDPFGTVHIYTSYVLMFMIVLHIFFVVRAEIREGGSLITAMFTGKKVLTKKPVDID
;
A
#
# COMPACT_ATOMS: atom_id res chain seq x y z
N MET A 1 -36.00 24.80 12.62
CA MET A 1 -34.93 24.37 11.69
C MET A 1 -33.65 25.01 12.15
N THR A 2 -32.79 24.28 12.86
CA THR A 2 -31.49 24.78 13.29
C THR A 2 -30.61 24.93 12.04
N ASN A 3 -30.19 26.16 11.72
CA ASN A 3 -29.21 26.43 10.67
C ASN A 3 -27.94 25.68 11.02
N ALA A 4 -27.72 24.53 10.39
CA ALA A 4 -26.44 23.82 10.49
C ALA A 4 -25.37 24.72 9.86
N GLN A 5 -24.53 25.33 10.68
CA GLN A 5 -23.39 26.10 10.19
C GLN A 5 -22.33 25.12 9.68
N PHE A 6 -22.22 25.00 8.38
CA PHE A 6 -21.12 24.26 7.74
C PHE A 6 -19.81 25.00 7.92
N GLN A 7 -18.84 24.36 8.56
CA GLN A 7 -17.51 24.91 8.73
C GLN A 7 -16.49 24.13 7.89
N GLN A 8 -15.60 24.87 7.21
CA GLN A 8 -14.59 24.30 6.35
C GLN A 8 -13.23 24.27 7.04
N TYR A 9 -12.62 23.10 7.09
CA TYR A 9 -11.31 22.87 7.69
C TYR A 9 -10.31 22.41 6.65
N LYS A 10 -9.14 23.06 6.57
CA LYS A 10 -8.01 22.63 5.73
C LYS A 10 -7.29 21.48 6.47
N VAL A 11 -7.37 20.28 5.92
CA VAL A 11 -6.87 19.05 6.56
C VAL A 11 -5.73 18.43 5.78
N TRP A 12 -5.97 18.07 4.52
CA TRP A 12 -4.99 17.36 3.72
C TRP A 12 -4.16 18.32 2.87
N ASP A 13 -2.85 18.31 3.10
CA ASP A 13 -1.91 19.04 2.26
C ASP A 13 -1.74 18.37 0.88
N LEU A 14 -1.13 19.09 -0.06
CA LEU A 14 -0.94 18.59 -1.42
C LEU A 14 -0.10 17.30 -1.46
N PRO A 15 1.04 17.19 -0.73
CA PRO A 15 1.83 15.96 -0.75
C PRO A 15 1.06 14.72 -0.28
N THR A 16 0.22 14.84 0.77
CA THR A 16 -0.63 13.73 1.25
C THR A 16 -1.64 13.31 0.19
N ARG A 17 -2.25 14.25 -0.51
CA ARG A 17 -3.22 13.97 -1.57
C ARG A 17 -2.57 13.34 -2.80
N LEU A 18 -1.42 13.84 -3.22
CA LEU A 18 -0.65 13.25 -4.33
C LEU A 18 -0.21 11.83 -3.99
N PHE A 19 0.32 11.61 -2.77
CA PHE A 19 0.62 10.26 -2.31
C PHE A 19 -0.57 9.34 -2.46
N HIS A 20 -1.74 9.74 -1.98
CA HIS A 20 -2.95 8.91 -2.01
C HIS A 20 -3.35 8.54 -3.45
N TRP A 21 -3.38 9.49 -4.38
CA TRP A 21 -3.81 9.24 -5.76
C TRP A 21 -2.77 8.44 -6.57
N ILE A 22 -1.48 8.74 -6.41
CA ILE A 22 -0.41 7.95 -7.02
C ILE A 22 -0.45 6.51 -6.46
N ASN A 23 -0.64 6.37 -5.15
CA ASN A 23 -0.75 5.06 -4.51
C ASN A 23 -1.96 4.27 -5.02
N PHE A 24 -3.10 4.92 -5.18
CA PHE A 24 -4.30 4.31 -5.77
C PHE A 24 -4.02 3.77 -7.17
N ILE A 25 -3.44 4.59 -8.06
CA ILE A 25 -3.14 4.17 -9.44
C ILE A 25 -2.14 3.01 -9.44
N THR A 26 -1.04 3.13 -8.70
CA THR A 26 0.01 2.10 -8.70
C THR A 26 -0.48 0.79 -8.10
N ILE A 27 -1.23 0.81 -7.01
CA ILE A 27 -1.78 -0.41 -6.40
C ILE A 27 -2.80 -1.09 -7.32
N ILE A 28 -3.72 -0.35 -7.93
CA ILE A 28 -4.68 -0.94 -8.88
C ILE A 28 -3.97 -1.57 -10.07
N SER A 29 -2.95 -0.90 -10.61
CA SER A 29 -2.13 -1.46 -11.69
C SER A 29 -1.39 -2.74 -11.26
N LEU A 30 -0.78 -2.72 -10.06
CA LEU A 30 -0.10 -3.88 -9.49
C LEU A 30 -1.04 -5.07 -9.25
N ILE A 31 -2.24 -4.82 -8.73
CA ILE A 31 -3.27 -5.86 -8.54
C ILE A 31 -3.65 -6.44 -9.90
N PHE A 32 -3.96 -5.60 -10.88
CA PHE A 32 -4.37 -6.04 -12.21
C PHE A 32 -3.30 -6.91 -12.88
N ILE A 33 -2.05 -6.43 -12.94
CA ILE A 33 -0.94 -7.19 -13.52
C ILE A 33 -0.67 -8.45 -12.71
N GLY A 34 -0.72 -8.36 -11.37
CA GLY A 34 -0.55 -9.49 -10.46
C GLY A 34 -1.58 -10.60 -10.66
N LEU A 35 -2.84 -10.25 -10.89
CA LEU A 35 -3.90 -11.21 -11.23
C LEU A 35 -3.64 -11.87 -12.60
N ILE A 36 -3.23 -11.12 -13.62
CA ILE A 36 -2.81 -11.70 -14.91
C ILE A 36 -1.67 -12.70 -14.71
N MET A 37 -0.67 -12.36 -13.89
CA MET A 37 0.45 -13.27 -13.60
C MET A 37 0.01 -14.52 -12.84
N LEU A 38 -0.98 -14.40 -11.95
CA LEU A 38 -1.53 -15.50 -11.17
C LEU A 38 -2.31 -16.47 -12.06
N PHE A 39 -3.15 -15.95 -12.95
CA PHE A 39 -3.99 -16.70 -13.87
C PHE A 39 -3.39 -16.88 -15.29
N LYS A 40 -2.06 -16.74 -15.40
CA LYS A 40 -1.36 -16.80 -16.69
C LYS A 40 -1.61 -18.08 -17.49
N LYS A 41 -1.80 -19.23 -16.82
CA LYS A 41 -2.08 -20.52 -17.48
C LYS A 41 -3.47 -20.52 -18.11
N GLU A 42 -4.45 -20.06 -17.37
CA GLU A 42 -5.85 -19.95 -17.78
C GLU A 42 -6.01 -18.93 -18.92
N LEU A 43 -5.16 -17.89 -18.91
CA LEU A 43 -5.11 -16.87 -19.96
C LEU A 43 -4.25 -17.27 -21.17
N GLY A 44 -3.71 -18.49 -21.20
CA GLY A 44 -2.89 -19.00 -22.31
C GLY A 44 -1.52 -18.33 -22.45
N ILE A 45 -1.01 -17.69 -21.41
CA ILE A 45 0.31 -17.04 -21.42
C ILE A 45 1.39 -18.07 -21.12
N THR A 46 1.99 -18.64 -22.18
CA THR A 46 2.94 -19.75 -22.08
C THR A 46 4.38 -19.35 -22.40
N SER A 47 4.61 -18.35 -23.29
CA SER A 47 5.95 -17.96 -23.69
C SER A 47 6.78 -17.37 -22.53
N ILE A 48 8.09 -17.56 -22.57
CA ILE A 48 9.02 -17.04 -21.56
C ILE A 48 9.03 -15.51 -21.63
N GLU A 49 9.08 -14.96 -22.83
CA GLU A 49 9.11 -13.52 -23.09
C GLU A 49 7.91 -12.81 -22.47
N ALA A 50 6.69 -13.36 -22.67
CA ALA A 50 5.48 -12.79 -22.08
C ALA A 50 5.49 -12.88 -20.56
N LYS A 51 5.99 -13.97 -19.97
CA LYS A 51 6.12 -14.12 -18.50
C LYS A 51 7.13 -13.14 -17.91
N VAL A 52 8.26 -12.92 -18.58
CA VAL A 52 9.29 -11.95 -18.18
C VAL A 52 8.72 -10.54 -18.32
N GLY A 53 8.15 -10.18 -19.46
CA GLY A 53 7.58 -8.86 -19.70
C GLY A 53 6.49 -8.47 -18.69
N LEU A 54 5.60 -9.42 -18.29
CA LEU A 54 4.62 -9.18 -17.23
C LEU A 54 5.27 -8.92 -15.88
N LYS A 55 6.35 -9.65 -15.53
CA LYS A 55 7.09 -9.39 -14.28
C LYS A 55 7.81 -8.06 -14.31
N GLU A 56 8.45 -7.71 -15.44
CA GLU A 56 9.09 -6.40 -15.62
C GLU A 56 8.10 -5.27 -15.43
N LEU A 57 6.95 -5.34 -16.09
CA LEU A 57 5.89 -4.34 -15.94
C LEU A 57 5.42 -4.24 -14.49
N HIS A 58 5.20 -5.38 -13.82
CA HIS A 58 4.82 -5.41 -12.40
C HIS A 58 5.91 -4.77 -11.51
N VAL A 59 7.17 -5.04 -11.76
CA VAL A 59 8.30 -4.47 -11.01
C VAL A 59 8.44 -2.97 -11.24
N ILE A 60 8.23 -2.47 -12.46
CA ILE A 60 8.26 -1.02 -12.78
C ILE A 60 7.19 -0.29 -11.96
N PHE A 61 5.94 -0.78 -11.96
CA PHE A 61 4.89 -0.22 -11.10
C PHE A 61 5.21 -0.40 -9.61
N GLY A 62 5.88 -1.51 -9.25
CA GLY A 62 6.38 -1.76 -7.90
C GLY A 62 7.39 -0.72 -7.43
N TYR A 63 8.32 -0.30 -8.28
CA TYR A 63 9.25 0.79 -7.96
C TYR A 63 8.54 2.12 -7.79
N ALA A 64 7.58 2.45 -8.67
CA ALA A 64 6.77 3.66 -8.51
C ALA A 64 6.01 3.66 -7.18
N PHE A 65 5.43 2.51 -6.79
CA PHE A 65 4.80 2.31 -5.49
C PHE A 65 5.78 2.49 -4.33
N VAL A 66 6.94 1.83 -4.35
CA VAL A 66 7.95 1.91 -3.28
C VAL A 66 8.47 3.33 -3.10
N LEU A 67 8.75 4.04 -4.19
CA LEU A 67 9.19 5.43 -4.16
C LEU A 67 8.13 6.34 -3.53
N ASN A 68 6.88 6.22 -3.99
CA ASN A 68 5.75 6.99 -3.46
C ASN A 68 5.49 6.66 -1.97
N PHE A 69 5.59 5.38 -1.59
CA PHE A 69 5.41 4.95 -0.21
C PHE A 69 6.54 5.43 0.71
N THR A 70 7.78 5.39 0.25
CA THR A 70 8.94 5.97 0.96
C THR A 70 8.75 7.46 1.19
N TRP A 71 8.29 8.19 0.16
CA TRP A 71 7.91 9.60 0.32
C TRP A 71 6.87 9.79 1.43
N ARG A 72 5.84 8.95 1.49
CA ARG A 72 4.81 9.04 2.54
C ARG A 72 5.37 8.77 3.94
N ILE A 73 6.30 7.84 4.06
CA ILE A 73 6.98 7.57 5.34
C ILE A 73 7.72 8.83 5.80
N ILE A 74 8.50 9.45 4.93
CA ILE A 74 9.23 10.69 5.22
C ILE A 74 8.25 11.83 5.57
N TRP A 75 7.18 11.98 4.77
CA TRP A 75 6.18 13.01 4.97
C TRP A 75 5.44 12.87 6.31
N GLY A 76 5.36 11.68 6.85
CA GLY A 76 4.82 11.41 8.18
C GLY A 76 5.61 12.05 9.32
N PHE A 77 6.85 12.46 9.11
CA PHE A 77 7.67 13.18 10.09
C PHE A 77 7.63 14.70 9.90
N ILE A 78 7.59 15.19 8.67
CA ILE A 78 7.76 16.61 8.33
C ILE A 78 6.49 17.29 7.80
N GLY A 79 5.45 16.51 7.48
CA GLY A 79 4.19 17.01 6.93
C GLY A 79 3.35 17.81 7.92
N ASN A 80 2.15 18.23 7.46
CA ASN A 80 1.24 18.99 8.31
C ASN A 80 0.73 18.16 9.51
N LYS A 81 0.07 18.83 10.48
CA LYS A 81 -0.48 18.20 11.71
C LYS A 81 -1.17 16.85 11.42
N TYR A 82 -2.02 16.79 10.39
CA TYR A 82 -2.85 15.62 10.09
C TYR A 82 -2.13 14.50 9.31
N ALA A 83 -0.99 14.82 8.66
CA ALA A 83 -0.16 13.87 7.95
C ALA A 83 0.82 13.13 8.88
N GLN A 84 1.11 13.68 10.06
CA GLN A 84 2.15 13.17 10.96
C GLN A 84 1.79 11.85 11.63
N TRP A 85 2.80 10.98 11.80
CA TRP A 85 2.69 9.67 12.45
C TRP A 85 2.07 9.75 13.84
N LYS A 86 2.40 10.78 14.63
CA LYS A 86 1.85 10.99 15.98
C LYS A 86 0.32 11.11 16.02
N GLN A 87 -0.31 11.46 14.90
CA GLN A 87 -1.76 11.51 14.78
C GLN A 87 -2.38 10.14 14.45
N LEU A 88 -1.59 9.23 13.91
CA LEU A 88 -2.03 7.88 13.56
C LEU A 88 -1.76 6.89 14.69
N ILE A 89 -0.59 6.99 15.34
CA ILE A 89 -0.16 6.05 16.38
C ILE A 89 -1.07 6.19 17.62
N PRO A 90 -1.61 5.06 18.15
CA PRO A 90 -2.39 5.07 19.36
C PRO A 90 -1.63 5.67 20.55
N HIS A 91 -2.21 6.67 21.20
CA HIS A 91 -1.67 7.34 22.38
C HIS A 91 -2.33 6.86 23.68
N LYS A 92 -1.85 7.34 24.82
CA LYS A 92 -2.48 7.06 26.12
C LYS A 92 -3.93 7.62 26.10
N GLY A 93 -4.91 6.76 26.40
CA GLY A 93 -6.34 7.10 26.32
C GLY A 93 -7.02 6.72 24.97
N PHE A 94 -6.27 6.21 24.00
CA PHE A 94 -6.85 5.81 22.71
C PHE A 94 -7.99 4.78 22.82
N LYS A 95 -7.92 3.86 23.80
CA LYS A 95 -8.98 2.87 24.02
C LYS A 95 -10.32 3.53 24.41
N ASP A 96 -10.28 4.58 25.24
CA ASP A 96 -11.46 5.29 25.67
C ASP A 96 -12.01 6.18 24.53
N GLU A 97 -11.11 6.82 23.76
CA GLU A 97 -11.48 7.54 22.52
C GLU A 97 -12.21 6.60 21.53
N LEU A 98 -11.65 5.41 21.30
CA LEU A 98 -12.23 4.41 20.40
C LEU A 98 -13.61 3.93 20.92
N ARG A 99 -13.73 3.66 22.21
CA ARG A 99 -14.99 3.24 22.82
C ARG A 99 -16.06 4.33 22.71
N SER A 100 -15.71 5.57 22.99
CA SER A 100 -16.60 6.73 22.85
C SER A 100 -17.05 6.92 21.41
N TYR A 101 -16.13 6.81 20.44
CA TYR A 101 -16.45 6.87 19.01
C TYR A 101 -17.44 5.78 18.59
N ILE A 102 -17.19 4.52 18.99
CA ILE A 102 -18.08 3.40 18.66
C ILE A 102 -19.46 3.58 19.31
N SER A 103 -19.50 4.01 20.56
CA SER A 103 -20.77 4.26 21.28
C SER A 103 -21.58 5.36 20.61
N SER A 104 -20.97 6.51 20.31
CA SER A 104 -21.64 7.63 19.64
C SER A 104 -22.17 7.24 18.25
N ALA A 105 -21.38 6.46 17.50
CA ALA A 105 -21.81 5.97 16.19
C ALA A 105 -23.00 5.00 16.25
N ARG A 106 -23.12 4.20 17.33
CA ARG A 106 -24.29 3.32 17.58
C ARG A 106 -25.53 4.12 17.93
N ASN A 107 -25.37 5.20 18.69
CA ASN A 107 -26.49 6.05 19.13
C ASN A 107 -26.94 7.06 18.06
N GLY A 108 -26.34 7.03 16.86
CA GLY A 108 -26.68 7.97 15.78
C GLY A 108 -26.07 9.36 15.93
N GLU A 109 -25.24 9.57 16.95
CA GLU A 109 -24.54 10.83 17.24
C GLU A 109 -23.10 10.74 16.80
N ALA A 110 -22.84 10.71 15.48
CA ALA A 110 -21.49 10.59 14.97
C ALA A 110 -20.59 11.76 15.43
N LEU A 111 -19.49 11.42 16.13
CA LEU A 111 -18.41 12.36 16.44
C LEU A 111 -17.65 12.67 15.15
N GLN A 112 -17.48 13.96 14.85
CA GLN A 112 -16.74 14.40 13.67
C GLN A 112 -15.29 14.68 14.01
N TYR A 113 -14.39 14.28 13.11
CA TYR A 113 -12.93 14.47 13.21
C TYR A 113 -12.42 15.26 11.99
N ALA A 114 -11.59 16.25 12.22
CA ALA A 114 -10.88 16.94 11.15
C ALA A 114 -9.87 15.96 10.51
N GLY A 115 -9.04 15.30 11.32
CA GLY A 115 -8.13 14.25 10.88
C GLY A 115 -8.83 12.90 10.67
N HIS A 116 -8.20 11.82 11.13
CA HIS A 116 -8.74 10.48 11.09
C HIS A 116 -9.46 10.14 12.41
N ASN A 117 -10.64 9.55 12.31
CA ASN A 117 -11.32 8.99 13.47
C ASN A 117 -10.55 7.75 14.00
N PRO A 118 -10.77 7.30 15.24
CA PRO A 118 -10.02 6.21 15.87
C PRO A 118 -10.03 4.90 15.07
N MET A 119 -11.15 4.53 14.45
CA MET A 119 -11.25 3.35 13.58
C MET A 119 -10.39 3.52 12.31
N GLY A 120 -10.44 4.71 11.71
CA GLY A 120 -9.64 5.05 10.53
C GLY A 120 -8.14 5.00 10.82
N ARG A 121 -7.69 5.45 12.01
CA ARG A 121 -6.27 5.34 12.43
C ARG A 121 -5.80 3.90 12.44
N LEU A 122 -6.56 2.98 13.05
CA LEU A 122 -6.22 1.56 13.07
C LEU A 122 -6.17 0.94 11.68
N ALA A 123 -7.17 1.24 10.85
CA ALA A 123 -7.23 0.74 9.48
C ALA A 123 -6.02 1.22 8.65
N ILE A 124 -5.63 2.49 8.76
CA ILE A 124 -4.48 3.05 8.05
C ILE A 124 -3.17 2.40 8.52
N ILE A 125 -2.97 2.24 9.83
CA ILE A 125 -1.78 1.56 10.37
C ILE A 125 -1.69 0.15 9.80
N PHE A 126 -2.79 -0.60 9.80
CA PHE A 126 -2.81 -1.95 9.28
C PHE A 126 -2.52 -2.00 7.77
N ILE A 127 -3.13 -1.09 6.98
CA ILE A 127 -2.83 -0.97 5.54
C ILE A 127 -1.35 -0.63 5.34
N PHE A 128 -0.75 0.27 6.12
CA PHE A 128 0.68 0.59 6.02
C PHE A 128 1.58 -0.60 6.35
N LEU A 129 1.22 -1.44 7.31
CA LEU A 129 1.95 -2.69 7.59
C LEU A 129 1.88 -3.65 6.40
N LEU A 130 0.70 -3.82 5.80
CA LEU A 130 0.55 -4.63 4.58
C LEU A 130 1.37 -4.06 3.42
N MET A 131 1.32 -2.75 3.18
CA MET A 131 2.09 -2.07 2.15
C MET A 131 3.61 -2.22 2.38
N THR A 132 4.08 -2.13 3.61
CA THR A 132 5.49 -2.38 3.96
C THR A 132 5.89 -3.82 3.62
N THR A 133 5.06 -4.79 3.98
CA THR A 133 5.29 -6.20 3.65
C THR A 133 5.33 -6.42 2.13
N MET A 134 4.40 -5.80 1.39
CA MET A 134 4.38 -5.85 -0.09
C MET A 134 5.63 -5.23 -0.70
N ALA A 135 6.10 -4.08 -0.18
CA ALA A 135 7.32 -3.41 -0.66
C ALA A 135 8.56 -4.30 -0.45
N ILE A 136 8.75 -4.83 0.76
CA ILE A 136 9.91 -5.67 1.11
C ILE A 136 9.90 -6.95 0.26
N THR A 137 8.80 -7.67 0.26
CA THR A 137 8.70 -8.94 -0.46
C THR A 137 8.78 -8.74 -1.97
N GLY A 138 8.21 -7.65 -2.49
CA GLY A 138 8.28 -7.29 -3.90
C GLY A 138 9.71 -6.98 -4.36
N LEU A 139 10.47 -6.19 -3.59
CA LEU A 139 11.88 -5.89 -3.90
C LEU A 139 12.77 -7.13 -3.85
N VAL A 140 12.57 -8.01 -2.86
CA VAL A 140 13.30 -9.30 -2.82
C VAL A 140 12.98 -10.12 -4.06
N ARG A 141 11.71 -10.21 -4.46
CA ARG A 141 11.30 -10.97 -5.65
C ARG A 141 11.78 -10.34 -6.96
N ALA A 142 11.83 -9.01 -7.07
CA ALA A 142 12.42 -8.35 -8.23
C ALA A 142 13.88 -8.79 -8.43
N GLY A 143 14.66 -8.83 -7.35
CA GLY A 143 16.04 -9.28 -7.39
C GLY A 143 16.20 -10.77 -7.67
N THR A 144 15.38 -11.62 -7.04
CA THR A 144 15.56 -13.09 -7.10
C THR A 144 14.83 -13.76 -8.27
N ASP A 145 13.84 -13.11 -8.87
CA ASP A 145 13.07 -13.69 -9.97
C ASP A 145 13.49 -13.20 -11.35
N ILE A 146 13.90 -11.95 -11.49
CA ILE A 146 14.28 -11.33 -12.77
C ILE A 146 15.56 -10.50 -12.69
N TYR A 147 16.30 -10.63 -11.61
CA TYR A 147 17.62 -10.01 -11.38
C TYR A 147 17.61 -8.47 -11.46
N TYR A 148 16.51 -7.84 -11.00
CA TYR A 148 16.36 -6.39 -10.99
C TYR A 148 16.86 -5.78 -9.66
N PRO A 149 17.24 -4.48 -9.66
CA PRO A 149 17.66 -3.79 -8.44
C PRO A 149 16.62 -3.91 -7.30
N PRO A 150 17.04 -3.81 -6.03
CA PRO A 150 18.40 -3.53 -5.56
C PRO A 150 19.29 -4.79 -5.43
N PHE A 151 18.73 -5.99 -5.52
CA PHE A 151 19.43 -7.24 -5.20
C PHE A 151 19.84 -8.04 -6.45
N GLY A 152 19.41 -7.63 -7.64
CA GLY A 152 19.53 -8.42 -8.86
C GLY A 152 20.97 -8.76 -9.24
N SER A 153 21.90 -7.81 -9.21
CA SER A 153 23.31 -8.06 -9.50
C SER A 153 23.93 -9.04 -8.50
N LEU A 154 23.68 -8.86 -7.21
CA LEU A 154 24.15 -9.77 -6.16
C LEU A 154 23.64 -11.20 -6.35
N VAL A 155 22.40 -11.34 -6.81
CA VAL A 155 21.80 -12.65 -7.07
C VAL A 155 22.41 -13.27 -8.32
N ALA A 156 22.58 -12.51 -9.40
CA ALA A 156 23.21 -13.00 -10.63
C ALA A 156 24.65 -13.45 -10.38
N ASP A 157 25.43 -12.63 -9.64
CA ASP A 157 26.81 -12.97 -9.24
C ASP A 157 26.85 -14.27 -8.41
N TYR A 158 25.90 -14.42 -7.49
CA TYR A 158 25.85 -15.61 -6.62
C TYR A 158 25.55 -16.89 -7.39
N ILE A 159 24.63 -16.88 -8.36
CA ILE A 159 24.20 -18.08 -9.08
C ILE A 159 25.04 -18.38 -10.33
N ALA A 160 25.91 -17.48 -10.74
CA ALA A 160 26.78 -17.69 -11.90
C ALA A 160 27.63 -18.94 -11.72
N ALA A 161 27.72 -19.77 -12.80
CA ALA A 161 28.63 -20.87 -12.88
C ALA A 161 30.06 -20.34 -13.08
N PRO A 162 31.10 -21.09 -12.67
CA PRO A 162 32.50 -20.68 -12.90
C PRO A 162 32.78 -20.32 -14.36
N GLY A 163 33.32 -19.13 -14.59
CA GLY A 163 33.63 -18.64 -15.93
C GLY A 163 32.47 -18.02 -16.71
N THR A 164 31.30 -17.94 -16.13
CA THR A 164 30.13 -17.27 -16.75
C THR A 164 30.07 -15.80 -16.32
N ASP A 165 29.83 -14.89 -17.28
CA ASP A 165 29.53 -13.50 -17.00
C ASP A 165 28.14 -13.40 -16.33
N PRO A 166 28.04 -12.92 -15.09
CA PRO A 166 26.74 -12.76 -14.39
C PRO A 166 25.73 -11.89 -15.15
N GLY A 167 26.20 -10.91 -15.93
CA GLY A 167 25.35 -10.04 -16.75
C GLY A 167 24.67 -10.77 -17.92
N SER A 168 25.15 -11.97 -18.28
CA SER A 168 24.54 -12.79 -19.34
C SER A 168 23.42 -13.70 -18.88
N ILE A 169 23.21 -13.84 -17.55
CA ILE A 169 22.20 -14.74 -16.97
C ILE A 169 20.80 -14.18 -17.21
N GLN A 170 19.93 -14.99 -17.79
CA GLN A 170 18.56 -14.62 -18.11
C GLN A 170 17.55 -15.32 -17.17
N PRO A 171 16.45 -14.65 -16.81
CA PRO A 171 15.37 -15.25 -16.03
C PRO A 171 14.78 -16.48 -16.74
N TYR A 172 14.52 -17.54 -15.96
CA TYR A 172 13.97 -18.83 -16.43
C TYR A 172 14.90 -19.64 -17.38
N VAL A 173 16.14 -19.25 -17.57
CA VAL A 173 17.13 -19.97 -18.35
C VAL A 173 18.19 -20.51 -17.40
N SER A 174 18.50 -21.82 -17.50
CA SER A 174 19.51 -22.46 -16.65
C SER A 174 20.93 -22.37 -17.21
N THR A 175 21.11 -21.92 -18.46
CA THR A 175 22.41 -21.78 -19.07
C THR A 175 23.27 -20.77 -18.30
N GLY A 176 24.50 -21.15 -17.97
CA GLY A 176 25.43 -20.30 -17.24
C GLY A 176 25.16 -20.18 -15.72
N THR A 177 24.26 -20.97 -15.18
CA THR A 177 23.95 -20.97 -13.73
C THR A 177 24.47 -22.25 -13.03
N ASP A 178 24.84 -22.11 -11.77
CA ASP A 178 25.16 -23.21 -10.85
C ASP A 178 23.87 -23.78 -10.28
N GLU A 179 23.56 -25.04 -10.57
CA GLU A 179 22.30 -25.69 -10.18
C GLU A 179 22.10 -25.76 -8.65
N GLU A 180 23.17 -26.00 -7.88
CA GLU A 180 23.09 -26.09 -6.42
C GLU A 180 22.74 -24.72 -5.83
N LYS A 181 23.42 -23.66 -6.28
CA LYS A 181 23.14 -22.29 -5.84
C LYS A 181 21.75 -21.82 -6.24
N VAL A 182 21.27 -22.17 -7.43
CA VAL A 182 19.89 -21.90 -7.87
C VAL A 182 18.88 -22.62 -6.98
N LYS A 183 19.14 -23.85 -6.54
CA LYS A 183 18.29 -24.59 -5.60
C LYS A 183 18.24 -23.90 -4.23
N ILE A 184 19.40 -23.46 -3.73
CA ILE A 184 19.48 -22.69 -2.47
C ILE A 184 18.69 -21.37 -2.59
N LEU A 185 18.93 -20.62 -3.69
CA LEU A 185 18.18 -19.39 -3.96
C LEU A 185 16.67 -19.62 -4.00
N LYS A 186 16.23 -20.71 -4.62
CA LYS A 186 14.80 -21.05 -4.67
C LYS A 186 14.25 -21.26 -3.26
N THR A 187 14.92 -22.04 -2.41
CA THR A 187 14.51 -22.25 -1.03
C THR A 187 14.41 -20.93 -0.25
N PHE A 188 15.35 -20.01 -0.48
CA PHE A 188 15.35 -18.68 0.12
C PHE A 188 14.17 -17.82 -0.34
N LYS A 189 13.88 -17.76 -1.63
CA LYS A 189 12.87 -16.83 -2.19
C LYS A 189 11.42 -17.32 -2.08
N ASP A 190 11.17 -18.64 -1.97
CA ASP A 190 9.83 -19.20 -1.96
C ASP A 190 8.95 -18.65 -0.81
N PRO A 191 9.43 -18.50 0.45
CA PRO A 191 8.67 -17.86 1.52
C PRO A 191 8.24 -16.43 1.20
N PHE A 192 9.13 -15.63 0.58
CA PHE A 192 8.79 -14.25 0.18
C PHE A 192 7.67 -14.23 -0.87
N GLY A 193 7.68 -15.20 -1.79
CA GLY A 193 6.62 -15.38 -2.77
C GLY A 193 5.28 -15.69 -2.12
N THR A 194 5.27 -16.62 -1.19
CA THR A 194 4.09 -17.01 -0.42
C THR A 194 3.52 -15.83 0.36
N VAL A 195 4.37 -15.15 1.14
CA VAL A 195 3.97 -13.97 1.92
C VAL A 195 3.44 -12.87 1.01
N HIS A 196 4.09 -12.59 -0.13
CA HIS A 196 3.64 -11.57 -1.10
C HIS A 196 2.22 -11.85 -1.60
N ILE A 197 1.93 -13.10 -2.01
CA ILE A 197 0.62 -13.49 -2.54
C ILE A 197 -0.45 -13.39 -1.45
N TYR A 198 -0.24 -13.96 -0.27
CA TYR A 198 -1.24 -13.90 0.79
C TYR A 198 -1.46 -12.48 1.32
N THR A 199 -0.39 -11.67 1.44
CA THR A 199 -0.52 -10.26 1.81
C THR A 199 -1.31 -9.49 0.75
N SER A 200 -1.16 -9.81 -0.54
CA SER A 200 -1.93 -9.16 -1.60
C SER A 200 -3.43 -9.46 -1.48
N TYR A 201 -3.83 -10.68 -1.13
CA TYR A 201 -5.24 -11.00 -0.87
C TYR A 201 -5.81 -10.21 0.31
N VAL A 202 -5.06 -10.14 1.42
CA VAL A 202 -5.48 -9.36 2.59
C VAL A 202 -5.56 -7.87 2.24
N LEU A 203 -4.60 -7.35 1.47
CA LEU A 203 -4.60 -5.95 1.03
C LEU A 203 -5.80 -5.64 0.12
N MET A 204 -6.12 -6.50 -0.84
CA MET A 204 -7.32 -6.36 -1.69
C MET A 204 -8.60 -6.31 -0.84
N PHE A 205 -8.74 -7.21 0.12
CA PHE A 205 -9.86 -7.21 1.05
C PHE A 205 -9.93 -5.91 1.86
N MET A 206 -8.79 -5.44 2.39
CA MET A 206 -8.72 -4.19 3.13
C MET A 206 -9.03 -2.96 2.29
N ILE A 207 -8.68 -2.96 1.00
CA ILE A 207 -9.05 -1.88 0.07
C ILE A 207 -10.58 -1.82 -0.11
N VAL A 208 -11.23 -2.97 -0.31
CA VAL A 208 -12.70 -3.03 -0.41
C VAL A 208 -13.36 -2.52 0.87
N LEU A 209 -12.87 -2.96 2.04
CA LEU A 209 -13.36 -2.47 3.33
C LEU A 209 -13.11 -0.97 3.51
N HIS A 210 -11.95 -0.46 3.13
CA HIS A 210 -11.62 0.96 3.20
C HIS A 210 -12.61 1.78 2.37
N ILE A 211 -12.85 1.41 1.12
CA ILE A 211 -13.80 2.09 0.24
C ILE A 211 -15.21 2.05 0.86
N PHE A 212 -15.64 0.88 1.33
CA PHE A 212 -16.95 0.71 1.96
C PHE A 212 -17.13 1.65 3.17
N PHE A 213 -16.15 1.68 4.08
CA PHE A 213 -16.26 2.52 5.29
C PHE A 213 -16.14 4.00 4.98
N VAL A 214 -15.34 4.40 3.98
CA VAL A 214 -15.26 5.80 3.54
C VAL A 214 -16.58 6.25 2.95
N VAL A 215 -17.20 5.48 2.05
CA VAL A 215 -18.52 5.80 1.47
C VAL A 215 -19.60 5.83 2.54
N ARG A 216 -19.60 4.85 3.46
CA ARG A 216 -20.55 4.83 4.59
C ARG A 216 -20.40 6.05 5.50
N ALA A 217 -19.16 6.46 5.82
CA ALA A 217 -18.91 7.63 6.63
C ALA A 217 -19.32 8.92 5.91
N GLU A 218 -19.02 9.05 4.62
CA GLU A 218 -19.47 10.16 3.77
C GLU A 218 -21.00 10.34 3.87
N ILE A 219 -21.75 9.24 3.72
CA ILE A 219 -23.24 9.26 3.75
C ILE A 219 -23.78 9.59 5.14
N ARG A 220 -23.16 9.02 6.20
CA ARG A 220 -23.71 9.16 7.58
C ARG A 220 -23.28 10.43 8.29
N GLU A 221 -22.04 10.85 8.09
CA GLU A 221 -21.48 12.00 8.81
C GLU A 221 -21.74 13.31 8.05
N GLY A 222 -22.23 13.24 6.79
CA GLY A 222 -22.48 14.40 5.94
C GLY A 222 -21.21 15.19 5.65
N GLY A 223 -20.06 14.53 5.84
CA GLY A 223 -18.74 15.12 5.63
C GLY A 223 -18.26 14.95 4.21
N SER A 224 -17.32 15.79 3.80
CA SER A 224 -16.71 15.75 2.47
C SER A 224 -15.41 14.94 2.50
N LEU A 225 -15.45 13.65 2.93
CA LEU A 225 -14.26 12.80 3.07
C LEU A 225 -13.60 12.54 1.72
N ILE A 226 -14.39 12.13 0.73
CA ILE A 226 -13.92 11.86 -0.63
C ILE A 226 -13.47 13.16 -1.28
N THR A 227 -14.29 14.21 -1.21
CA THR A 227 -13.98 15.54 -1.75
C THR A 227 -12.73 16.14 -1.11
N ALA A 228 -12.48 15.87 0.18
CA ALA A 228 -11.28 16.33 0.87
C ALA A 228 -9.98 15.76 0.27
N MET A 229 -10.02 14.57 -0.33
CA MET A 229 -8.84 14.01 -1.02
C MET A 229 -8.54 14.72 -2.35
N PHE A 230 -9.48 15.51 -2.90
CA PHE A 230 -9.23 16.38 -4.05
C PHE A 230 -8.92 17.81 -3.65
N THR A 231 -9.70 18.38 -2.71
CA THR A 231 -9.62 19.80 -2.35
C THR A 231 -8.67 20.09 -1.19
N GLY A 232 -8.39 19.09 -0.35
CA GLY A 232 -7.65 19.24 0.90
C GLY A 232 -8.50 19.75 2.06
N LYS A 233 -9.81 19.97 1.85
CA LYS A 233 -10.71 20.61 2.80
C LYS A 233 -11.87 19.69 3.16
N LYS A 234 -12.14 19.56 4.46
CA LYS A 234 -13.36 18.92 4.98
C LYS A 234 -14.40 19.97 5.33
N VAL A 235 -15.66 19.67 5.03
CA VAL A 235 -16.81 20.45 5.46
C VAL A 235 -17.51 19.66 6.56
N LEU A 236 -17.64 20.24 7.76
CA LEU A 236 -18.20 19.57 8.92
C LEU A 236 -19.35 20.39 9.48
N THR A 237 -20.35 19.71 10.06
CA THR A 237 -21.55 20.33 10.64
C THR A 237 -21.43 20.57 12.14
N LYS A 238 -20.44 19.95 12.79
CA LYS A 238 -20.11 20.11 14.21
C LYS A 238 -18.63 20.45 14.37
N LYS A 239 -18.25 21.11 15.46
CA LYS A 239 -16.83 21.32 15.78
C LYS A 239 -16.15 19.95 15.90
N PRO A 240 -15.06 19.69 15.18
CA PRO A 240 -14.33 18.44 15.27
C PRO A 240 -13.73 18.22 16.67
N VAL A 241 -13.70 16.95 17.10
CA VAL A 241 -13.19 16.56 18.43
C VAL A 241 -11.67 16.76 18.56
N ASP A 242 -10.94 16.73 17.44
CA ASP A 242 -9.47 16.81 17.34
C ASP A 242 -8.95 18.23 17.03
N ILE A 243 -9.81 19.25 17.19
CA ILE A 243 -9.46 20.66 17.10
C ILE A 243 -9.77 21.35 18.44
N ASP A 244 -8.75 21.89 19.05
CA ASP A 244 -8.83 22.73 20.26
C ASP A 244 -9.53 24.06 20.01
#